data_22dc3823778e5e04579546724c0fa880
#
_entry.id   22dc3823778e5e04579546724c0fa880
#
_cell.length_a   1.000
_cell.length_b   1.000
_cell.length_c   1.000
_cell.angle_alpha   90.00
_cell.angle_beta   90.00
_cell.angle_gamma   90.00
#
_symmetry.space_group_name_H-M   'P 1'
#
loop_
_entity.id
_entity.type
_entity.pdbx_description
1 polymer ?
#
loop_
_entity_poly.entity_id
_entity_poly.type
_entity_poly.pdbx_seq_one_letter_code
_entity_poly.pdbx_strand_id
1 'polypeptide(L)' 'MAMKRILVSLPEEMVKVLEKERKERYLETIPETIRVILSEYLRKR' A
#
# COMPACT_ATOMS: atom_id res chain seq x y z
N MET A 1 -12.62 -13.45 -5.34
CA MET A 1 -13.04 -12.17 -4.75
C MET A 1 -12.98 -11.06 -5.77
N ALA A 2 -14.03 -10.27 -5.88
CA ALA A 2 -14.04 -9.15 -6.81
C ALA A 2 -13.19 -8.01 -6.26
N MET A 3 -12.41 -7.38 -7.15
CA MET A 3 -11.59 -6.23 -6.76
C MET A 3 -12.22 -4.97 -7.30
N LYS A 4 -12.28 -3.96 -6.48
CA LYS A 4 -12.75 -2.64 -6.88
C LYS A 4 -11.57 -1.72 -7.15
N ARG A 5 -11.73 -0.89 -8.17
CA ARG A 5 -10.71 0.11 -8.49
C ARG A 5 -11.08 1.41 -7.81
N ILE A 6 -10.12 1.96 -7.08
CA ILE A 6 -10.32 3.20 -6.35
C ILE A 6 -9.19 4.15 -6.71
N LEU A 7 -9.54 5.39 -7.02
CA LEU A 7 -8.56 6.43 -7.29
C LEU A 7 -8.40 7.29 -6.05
N VAL A 8 -7.18 7.35 -5.53
CA VAL A 8 -6.89 8.09 -4.31
C VAL A 8 -5.72 9.03 -4.56
N SER A 9 -5.85 10.27 -4.10
CA SER A 9 -4.75 11.23 -4.14
C SER A 9 -4.03 11.21 -2.80
N LEU A 10 -2.71 11.14 -2.84
CA LEU A 10 -1.90 11.09 -1.63
C LEU A 10 -0.86 12.20 -1.63
N PRO A 11 -0.53 12.77 -0.45
CA PRO A 11 0.58 13.71 -0.35
C PRO A 11 1.88 13.03 -0.75
N GLU A 12 2.82 13.84 -1.27
CA GLU A 12 4.11 13.31 -1.68
C GLU A 12 4.83 12.56 -0.57
N GLU A 13 4.71 13.04 0.65
CA GLU A 13 5.36 12.40 1.79
C GLU A 13 4.89 10.98 1.99
N MET A 14 3.59 10.74 1.82
CA MET A 14 3.04 9.40 1.93
C MET A 14 3.51 8.51 0.79
N VAL A 15 3.63 9.07 -0.40
CA VAL A 15 4.13 8.31 -1.54
C VAL A 15 5.56 7.88 -1.29
N LYS A 16 6.38 8.75 -0.71
CA LYS A 16 7.77 8.41 -0.38
C LYS A 16 7.85 7.29 0.65
N VAL A 17 6.99 7.33 1.64
CA VAL A 17 6.93 6.28 2.66
C VAL A 17 6.50 4.97 2.03
N LEU A 18 5.52 5.00 1.14
CA LEU A 18 5.09 3.80 0.44
C LEU A 18 6.20 3.21 -0.42
N GLU A 19 6.98 4.07 -1.08
CA GLU A 19 8.12 3.60 -1.87
C GLU A 19 9.14 2.90 -0.98
N LYS A 20 9.42 3.46 0.17
CA LYS A 20 10.35 2.87 1.12
C LYS A 20 9.84 1.50 1.58
N GLU A 21 8.57 1.44 1.95
CA GLU A 21 7.98 0.18 2.40
C GLU A 21 7.98 -0.86 1.30
N ARG A 22 7.72 -0.43 0.06
CA ARG A 22 7.75 -1.34 -1.07
C ARG A 22 9.11 -2.00 -1.22
N LYS A 23 10.16 -1.19 -1.11
CA LYS A 23 11.53 -1.69 -1.23
C LYS A 23 11.90 -2.62 -0.08
N GLU A 24 11.54 -2.23 1.13
CA GLU A 24 11.88 -3.02 2.31
C GLU A 24 11.17 -4.38 2.33
N ARG A 25 9.99 -4.43 1.74
CA ARG A 25 9.19 -5.66 1.69
C ARG A 25 9.38 -6.43 0.39
N TYR A 26 10.24 -5.95 -0.49
CA TYR A 26 10.52 -6.58 -1.79
C TYR A 26 9.25 -6.74 -2.63
N LEU A 27 8.40 -5.71 -2.61
CA LEU A 27 7.19 -5.70 -3.40
C LEU A 27 7.43 -5.00 -4.74
N GLU A 28 6.65 -5.37 -5.73
CA GLU A 28 6.87 -4.86 -7.08
C GLU A 28 6.17 -3.54 -7.37
N THR A 29 5.01 -3.31 -6.78
CA THR A 29 4.22 -2.12 -7.10
C THR A 29 3.70 -1.44 -5.84
N ILE A 30 3.34 -0.16 -5.99
CA ILE A 30 2.74 0.61 -4.91
C ILE A 30 1.36 0.08 -4.53
N PRO A 31 0.45 -0.21 -5.47
CA PRO A 31 -0.84 -0.81 -5.09
C PRO A 31 -0.70 -2.08 -4.26
N GLU A 32 0.27 -2.91 -4.58
CA GLU A 32 0.52 -4.12 -3.81
C GLU A 32 0.96 -3.78 -2.39
N THR A 33 1.83 -2.78 -2.26
CA THR A 33 2.29 -2.31 -0.96
C THR A 33 1.13 -1.82 -0.11
N ILE A 34 0.23 -1.05 -0.71
CA ILE A 34 -0.94 -0.55 0.00
C ILE A 34 -1.81 -1.70 0.49
N ARG A 35 -2.02 -2.71 -0.34
CA ARG A 35 -2.82 -3.86 0.06
C ARG A 35 -2.21 -4.63 1.22
N VAL A 36 -0.89 -4.78 1.21
CA VAL A 36 -0.19 -5.47 2.29
C VAL A 36 -0.32 -4.71 3.59
N ILE A 37 -0.12 -3.39 3.55
CA ILE A 37 -0.22 -2.56 4.74
C ILE A 37 -1.64 -2.58 5.30
N LEU A 38 -2.63 -2.47 4.45
CA LEU A 38 -4.03 -2.53 4.88
C LEU A 38 -4.38 -3.88 5.47
N SER A 39 -3.87 -4.95 4.88
CA SER A 39 -4.10 -6.29 5.42
C SER A 39 -3.53 -6.44 6.82
N GLU A 40 -2.35 -5.89 7.05
CA GLU A 40 -1.73 -5.91 8.37
C GLU A 40 -2.55 -5.12 9.37
N TYR A 41 -3.01 -3.96 8.97
CA TYR A 41 -3.83 -3.14 9.83
C TYR A 41 -5.14 -3.85 10.22
N LEU A 42 -5.80 -4.44 9.25
CA LEU A 42 -7.06 -5.14 9.52
C LEU A 42 -6.86 -6.37 10.40
N ARG A 43 -5.69 -6.98 10.31
CA ARG A 43 -5.40 -8.14 11.12
C ARG A 43 -5.18 -7.80 12.59
N LYS A 44 -4.72 -6.58 12.85
CA LYS A 44 -4.44 -6.13 14.22
C LYS A 44 -5.67 -5.62 14.97
N ARG A 45 -6.78 -5.43 14.29
CA ARG A 45 -7.99 -4.91 14.91
C ARG A 45 -8.60 -5.88 15.91
#